data_c194f2ac5e5bc5b5c38600edc73b1844
#
_entry.id   c194f2ac5e5bc5b5c38600edc73b1844
#
_cell.length_a   1.000
_cell.length_b   1.000
_cell.length_c   1.000
_cell.angle_alpha   90.00
_cell.angle_beta   90.00
_cell.angle_gamma   90.00
#
_symmetry.space_group_name_H-M   'P 1'
#
loop_
_entity.id
_entity.type
_entity.pdbx_description
1 polymer ?
#
loop_
_entity_poly.entity_id
_entity_poly.type
_entity_poly.pdbx_seq_one_letter_code
_entity_poly.pdbx_strand_id
1 'polypeptide(L)'
;MGARGMILDRLGRELRDLRISITDRCNFRCAFCMPEGQDYEFFRREEILSFEEITKFVKAIIPLGIKKVRLTGGEPLLRRDLERLIKMLSELPMEDLSLTTNGFLLKEKAKALKHAGLKRITVSLPSLRDEVFSKLVGREVKVSHILEGIEEALRVGLKLVKVNVCVVRGLNHEEIVDIAKFFKGMGVIVGR
;
A
#
# COMPACT_ATOMS: atom_id res chain seq x y z
N MET A 1 -21.02 -31.74 0.65
CA MET A 1 -20.40 -30.44 0.96
C MET A 1 -20.56 -29.58 -0.27
N GLY A 2 -21.55 -28.67 -0.28
CA GLY A 2 -21.83 -27.84 -1.45
C GLY A 2 -20.66 -26.95 -1.79
N ALA A 3 -20.34 -26.88 -3.07
CA ALA A 3 -19.40 -25.88 -3.61
C ALA A 3 -19.92 -24.49 -3.22
N ARG A 4 -19.29 -23.84 -2.26
CA ARG A 4 -19.56 -22.43 -1.94
C ARG A 4 -19.17 -21.65 -3.17
N GLY A 5 -20.19 -21.09 -3.86
CA GLY A 5 -19.99 -20.42 -5.13
C GLY A 5 -18.96 -19.28 -4.98
N MET A 6 -17.99 -19.25 -5.88
CA MET A 6 -17.08 -18.11 -6.02
C MET A 6 -17.89 -16.85 -6.38
N ILE A 7 -17.47 -15.72 -5.85
CA ILE A 7 -18.07 -14.44 -6.23
C ILE A 7 -17.64 -14.11 -7.66
N LEU A 8 -18.60 -14.01 -8.57
CA LEU A 8 -18.37 -13.62 -9.96
C LEU A 8 -18.94 -12.21 -10.18
N ASP A 9 -18.26 -11.43 -10.99
CA ASP A 9 -18.83 -10.18 -11.49
C ASP A 9 -19.81 -10.45 -12.66
N ARG A 10 -20.44 -9.37 -13.17
CA ARG A 10 -21.40 -9.47 -14.29
C ARG A 10 -20.79 -9.99 -15.60
N LEU A 11 -19.47 -10.04 -15.70
CA LEU A 11 -18.74 -10.55 -16.86
C LEU A 11 -18.20 -11.97 -16.62
N GLY A 12 -18.57 -12.62 -15.51
CA GLY A 12 -18.14 -13.98 -15.16
C GLY A 12 -16.70 -14.05 -14.60
N ARG A 13 -16.08 -12.91 -14.22
CA ARG A 13 -14.72 -12.90 -13.67
C ARG A 13 -14.78 -13.14 -12.16
N GLU A 14 -13.87 -13.99 -11.68
CA GLU A 14 -13.74 -14.28 -10.26
C GLU A 14 -13.20 -13.07 -9.49
N LEU A 15 -13.83 -12.73 -8.38
CA LEU A 15 -13.32 -11.74 -7.42
C LEU A 15 -12.32 -12.43 -6.49
N ARG A 16 -11.02 -12.25 -6.78
CA ARG A 16 -9.91 -12.89 -6.05
C ARG A 16 -9.13 -11.93 -5.17
N ASP A 17 -9.22 -10.65 -5.46
CA ASP A 17 -8.44 -9.59 -4.82
C ASP A 17 -9.34 -8.70 -3.96
N LEU A 18 -8.98 -8.55 -2.70
CA LEU A 18 -9.63 -7.63 -1.76
C LEU A 18 -8.67 -6.50 -1.40
N ARG A 19 -9.17 -5.27 -1.51
CA ARG A 19 -8.47 -4.09 -0.99
C ARG A 19 -9.21 -3.56 0.24
N ILE A 20 -8.50 -3.37 1.34
CA ILE A 20 -9.05 -2.88 2.61
C ILE A 20 -8.36 -1.57 2.97
N SER A 21 -9.15 -0.49 3.06
CA SER A 21 -8.71 0.76 3.68
C SER A 21 -8.79 0.61 5.20
N ILE A 22 -7.64 0.67 5.87
CA ILE A 22 -7.56 0.45 7.32
C ILE A 22 -7.48 1.76 8.12
N THR A 23 -7.36 2.89 7.45
CA THR A 23 -7.37 4.24 8.02
C THR A 23 -7.67 5.27 6.93
N ASP A 24 -8.27 6.36 7.30
CA ASP A 24 -8.48 7.54 6.46
C ASP A 24 -7.39 8.62 6.68
N ARG A 25 -6.54 8.45 7.71
CA ARG A 25 -5.46 9.40 8.03
C ARG A 25 -4.26 9.23 7.11
N CYS A 26 -3.71 10.35 6.66
CA CYS A 26 -2.50 10.39 5.86
C CYS A 26 -1.60 11.56 6.31
N ASN A 27 -0.30 11.35 6.24
CA ASN A 27 0.71 12.37 6.52
C ASN A 27 1.14 13.15 5.28
N PHE A 28 0.59 12.84 4.10
CA PHE A 28 0.73 13.59 2.86
C PHE A 28 -0.56 14.26 2.45
N ARG A 29 -0.46 15.28 1.58
CA ARG A 29 -1.57 16.00 0.96
C ARG A 29 -1.40 15.99 -0.55
N CYS A 30 -1.36 14.78 -1.11
CA CYS A 30 -1.11 14.60 -2.54
C CYS A 30 -2.13 15.33 -3.40
N ALA A 31 -1.64 16.09 -4.39
CA ALA A 31 -2.46 16.88 -5.30
C ALA A 31 -3.51 16.05 -6.08
N PHE A 32 -3.25 14.76 -6.25
CA PHE A 32 -4.12 13.82 -6.95
C PHE A 32 -5.00 12.96 -6.02
N CYS A 33 -4.95 13.18 -4.69
CA CYS A 33 -5.69 12.37 -3.70
C CYS A 33 -6.42 13.23 -2.68
N MET A 34 -5.68 13.94 -1.82
CA MET A 34 -6.19 14.77 -0.74
C MET A 34 -5.45 16.12 -0.75
N PRO A 35 -5.64 16.99 -1.75
CA PRO A 35 -4.92 18.24 -1.86
C PRO A 35 -5.21 19.18 -0.67
N GLU A 36 -4.23 20.02 -0.34
CA GLU A 36 -4.40 21.06 0.68
C GLU A 36 -5.53 22.04 0.31
N GLY A 37 -6.09 22.70 1.32
CA GLY A 37 -7.14 23.71 1.13
C GLY A 37 -8.55 23.14 0.99
N GLN A 38 -8.73 21.84 1.20
CA GLN A 38 -10.04 21.19 1.29
C GLN A 38 -10.30 20.69 2.72
N ASP A 39 -11.54 20.82 3.17
CA ASP A 39 -11.97 20.24 4.43
C ASP A 39 -12.24 18.75 4.26
N TYR A 40 -11.54 17.93 5.05
CA TYR A 40 -11.73 16.49 5.09
C TYR A 40 -12.35 16.09 6.42
N GLU A 41 -13.51 15.48 6.37
CA GLU A 41 -14.09 14.79 7.52
C GLU A 41 -13.44 13.43 7.67
N PHE A 42 -12.82 13.22 8.83
CA PHE A 42 -12.19 11.93 9.15
C PHE A 42 -13.06 11.17 10.13
N PHE A 43 -13.12 9.87 9.94
CA PHE A 43 -13.79 8.98 10.88
C PHE A 43 -13.22 9.12 12.29
N ARG A 44 -14.08 9.02 13.29
CA ARG A 44 -13.66 8.86 14.66
C ARG A 44 -13.03 7.48 14.84
N ARG A 45 -12.20 7.33 15.84
CA ARG A 45 -11.46 6.07 16.07
C ARG A 45 -12.41 4.88 16.24
N GLU A 46 -13.57 5.09 16.84
CA GLU A 46 -14.60 4.09 17.11
C GLU A 46 -15.33 3.63 15.83
N GLU A 47 -15.27 4.42 14.77
CA GLU A 47 -15.91 4.13 13.48
C GLU A 47 -14.99 3.33 12.54
N ILE A 48 -13.69 3.22 12.89
CA ILE A 48 -12.72 2.43 12.13
C ILE A 48 -12.68 1.02 12.70
N LEU A 49 -12.84 0.02 11.82
CA LEU A 49 -12.82 -1.39 12.22
C LEU A 49 -11.56 -1.75 13.02
N SER A 50 -11.74 -2.51 14.09
CA SER A 50 -10.67 -3.12 14.85
C SER A 50 -9.91 -4.18 14.02
N PHE A 51 -8.75 -4.58 14.46
CA PHE A 51 -7.97 -5.63 13.78
C PHE A 51 -8.68 -6.98 13.83
N GLU A 52 -9.39 -7.25 14.89
CA GLU A 52 -10.21 -8.44 15.10
C GLU A 52 -11.38 -8.49 14.11
N GLU A 53 -12.09 -7.37 13.93
CA GLU A 53 -13.19 -7.26 12.96
C GLU A 53 -12.70 -7.41 11.52
N ILE A 54 -11.60 -6.75 11.15
CA ILE A 54 -10.97 -6.91 9.84
C ILE A 54 -10.61 -8.37 9.59
N THR A 55 -9.95 -9.01 10.56
CA THR A 55 -9.52 -10.41 10.45
C THR A 55 -10.72 -11.35 10.34
N LYS A 56 -11.76 -11.13 11.14
CA LYS A 56 -13.01 -11.90 11.10
C LYS A 56 -13.70 -11.76 9.73
N PHE A 57 -13.76 -10.55 9.20
CA PHE A 57 -14.32 -10.29 7.88
C PHE A 57 -13.53 -11.02 6.80
N VAL A 58 -12.20 -10.86 6.76
CA VAL A 58 -11.34 -11.54 5.77
C VAL A 58 -11.50 -13.05 5.84
N LYS A 59 -11.50 -13.62 7.06
CA LYS A 59 -11.73 -15.07 7.27
C LYS A 59 -13.06 -15.53 6.70
N ALA A 60 -14.11 -14.71 6.82
CA ALA A 60 -15.45 -15.06 6.33
C ALA A 60 -15.55 -15.05 4.79
N ILE A 61 -14.78 -14.22 4.10
CA ILE A 61 -14.86 -14.07 2.64
C ILE A 61 -13.85 -14.92 1.85
N ILE A 62 -12.78 -15.41 2.49
CA ILE A 62 -11.83 -16.34 1.84
C ILE A 62 -12.55 -17.54 1.19
N PRO A 63 -13.51 -18.22 1.84
CA PRO A 63 -14.22 -19.34 1.22
C PRO A 63 -15.06 -18.97 -0.01
N LEU A 64 -15.28 -17.66 -0.24
CA LEU A 64 -16.01 -17.14 -1.40
C LEU A 64 -15.08 -16.87 -2.60
N GLY A 65 -13.80 -17.24 -2.53
CA GLY A 65 -12.83 -17.14 -3.61
C GLY A 65 -11.77 -16.04 -3.46
N ILE A 66 -11.81 -15.23 -2.39
CA ILE A 66 -10.78 -14.23 -2.14
C ILE A 66 -9.45 -14.92 -1.79
N LYS A 67 -8.41 -14.58 -2.52
CA LYS A 67 -7.06 -15.18 -2.40
C LYS A 67 -5.98 -14.19 -2.03
N LYS A 68 -6.21 -12.91 -2.31
CA LYS A 68 -5.23 -11.84 -2.11
C LYS A 68 -5.86 -10.70 -1.34
N VAL A 69 -5.14 -10.22 -0.33
CA VAL A 69 -5.54 -9.06 0.46
C VAL A 69 -4.47 -7.98 0.35
N ARG A 70 -4.94 -6.76 0.07
CA ARG A 70 -4.09 -5.56 0.05
C ARG A 70 -4.59 -4.57 1.08
N LEU A 71 -3.73 -4.26 2.04
CA LEU A 71 -3.97 -3.20 3.00
C LEU A 71 -3.59 -1.85 2.39
N THR A 72 -4.46 -0.88 2.56
CA THR A 72 -4.31 0.49 2.09
C THR A 72 -5.03 1.43 3.06
N GLY A 73 -5.31 2.65 2.65
CA GLY A 73 -6.04 3.64 3.44
C GLY A 73 -5.69 5.03 2.98
N GLY A 74 -5.61 5.96 3.91
CA GLY A 74 -4.75 7.13 3.78
C GLY A 74 -3.30 6.64 3.74
N GLU A 75 -2.59 6.68 4.88
CA GLU A 75 -1.29 6.02 5.00
C GLU A 75 -1.37 4.90 6.06
N PRO A 76 -1.36 3.63 5.66
CA PRO A 76 -1.55 2.52 6.59
C PRO A 76 -0.42 2.41 7.63
N LEU A 77 0.81 2.87 7.34
CA LEU A 77 1.91 2.85 8.30
C LEU A 77 1.72 3.82 9.47
N LEU A 78 0.75 4.75 9.39
CA LEU A 78 0.35 5.59 10.53
C LEU A 78 -0.51 4.83 11.54
N ARG A 79 -1.15 3.73 11.13
CA ARG A 79 -1.96 2.96 12.05
C ARG A 79 -1.06 2.24 13.06
N ARG A 80 -1.29 2.54 14.33
CA ARG A 80 -0.52 1.96 15.43
C ARG A 80 -0.67 0.44 15.46
N ASP A 81 0.40 -0.26 15.77
CA ASP A 81 0.46 -1.73 15.92
C ASP A 81 0.00 -2.48 14.64
N LEU A 82 0.24 -1.91 13.44
CA LEU A 82 -0.14 -2.50 12.15
C LEU A 82 0.43 -3.91 11.95
N GLU A 83 1.64 -4.15 12.47
CA GLU A 83 2.29 -5.46 12.45
C GLU A 83 1.44 -6.55 13.13
N ARG A 84 0.65 -6.21 14.14
CA ARG A 84 -0.30 -7.13 14.77
C ARG A 84 -1.40 -7.55 13.78
N LEU A 85 -1.99 -6.61 13.04
CA LEU A 85 -2.97 -6.94 11.99
C LEU A 85 -2.35 -7.82 10.90
N ILE A 86 -1.15 -7.47 10.44
CA ILE A 86 -0.44 -8.26 9.41
C ILE A 86 -0.21 -9.68 9.92
N LYS A 87 0.22 -9.86 11.17
CA LYS A 87 0.39 -11.17 11.78
C LYS A 87 -0.92 -11.97 11.79
N MET A 88 -2.01 -11.38 12.25
CA MET A 88 -3.32 -12.03 12.29
C MET A 88 -3.78 -12.45 10.88
N LEU A 89 -3.60 -11.59 9.88
CA LEU A 89 -3.95 -11.90 8.50
C LEU A 89 -3.02 -12.93 7.86
N SER A 90 -1.72 -12.92 8.21
CA SER A 90 -0.74 -13.85 7.64
C SER A 90 -1.00 -15.32 8.03
N GLU A 91 -1.75 -15.56 9.08
CA GLU A 91 -2.17 -16.89 9.56
C GLU A 91 -3.38 -17.45 8.79
N LEU A 92 -4.05 -16.61 7.99
CA LEU A 92 -5.18 -17.03 7.18
C LEU A 92 -4.70 -17.71 5.87
N PRO A 93 -5.47 -18.66 5.31
CA PRO A 93 -5.09 -19.39 4.10
C PRO A 93 -5.24 -18.52 2.84
N MET A 94 -4.35 -17.54 2.68
CA MET A 94 -4.30 -16.62 1.55
C MET A 94 -3.04 -16.84 0.71
N GLU A 95 -3.15 -16.62 -0.59
CA GLU A 95 -2.01 -16.67 -1.51
C GLU A 95 -1.06 -15.47 -1.30
N ASP A 96 -1.64 -14.30 -1.05
CA ASP A 96 -0.87 -13.05 -0.96
C ASP A 96 -1.45 -12.05 0.05
N LEU A 97 -0.53 -11.44 0.80
CA LEU A 97 -0.81 -10.31 1.70
C LEU A 97 0.15 -9.18 1.35
N SER A 98 -0.41 -8.05 0.94
CA SER A 98 0.34 -6.89 0.49
C SER A 98 -0.10 -5.59 1.16
N LEU A 99 0.78 -4.59 1.12
CA LEU A 99 0.56 -3.25 1.66
C LEU A 99 0.89 -2.21 0.60
N THR A 100 0.10 -1.14 0.52
CA THR A 100 0.43 0.05 -0.27
C THR A 100 0.71 1.20 0.68
N THR A 101 1.84 1.89 0.50
CA THR A 101 2.30 2.98 1.38
C THR A 101 2.91 4.12 0.58
N ASN A 102 2.93 5.31 1.14
CA ASN A 102 3.70 6.44 0.63
C ASN A 102 5.22 6.34 0.94
N GLY A 103 5.61 5.34 1.73
CA GLY A 103 7.02 5.04 2.02
C GLY A 103 7.66 5.87 3.12
N PHE A 104 7.01 6.92 3.63
CA PHE A 104 7.62 7.84 4.59
C PHE A 104 8.10 7.16 5.89
N LEU A 105 7.35 6.20 6.40
CA LEU A 105 7.69 5.44 7.61
C LEU A 105 8.30 4.05 7.29
N LEU A 106 8.55 3.76 6.03
CA LEU A 106 8.91 2.41 5.62
C LEU A 106 10.26 1.96 6.17
N LYS A 107 11.27 2.84 6.17
CA LYS A 107 12.60 2.54 6.69
C LYS A 107 12.55 1.98 8.11
N GLU A 108 11.76 2.59 8.98
CA GLU A 108 11.63 2.21 10.38
C GLU A 108 10.80 0.94 10.57
N LYS A 109 9.80 0.72 9.71
CA LYS A 109 8.80 -0.33 9.88
C LYS A 109 9.05 -1.60 9.07
N ALA A 110 9.88 -1.55 8.02
CA ALA A 110 10.07 -2.66 7.09
C ALA A 110 10.41 -4.00 7.77
N LYS A 111 11.30 -3.98 8.75
CA LYS A 111 11.70 -5.18 9.51
C LYS A 111 10.52 -5.79 10.28
N ALA A 112 9.77 -4.98 11.00
CA ALA A 112 8.61 -5.44 11.76
C ALA A 112 7.50 -5.99 10.86
N LEU A 113 7.21 -5.31 9.74
CA LEU A 113 6.24 -5.77 8.73
C LEU A 113 6.64 -7.12 8.14
N LYS A 114 7.93 -7.30 7.83
CA LYS A 114 8.46 -8.57 7.32
C LYS A 114 8.31 -9.70 8.34
N HIS A 115 8.68 -9.47 9.60
CA HIS A 115 8.54 -10.46 10.67
C HIS A 115 7.07 -10.83 10.93
N ALA A 116 6.16 -9.87 10.78
CA ALA A 116 4.73 -10.12 10.91
C ALA A 116 4.13 -10.97 9.77
N GLY A 117 4.88 -11.21 8.68
CA GLY A 117 4.44 -12.05 7.58
C GLY A 117 3.98 -11.30 6.33
N LEU A 118 4.25 -9.99 6.22
CA LEU A 118 3.98 -9.25 5.00
C LEU A 118 4.81 -9.84 3.84
N LYS A 119 4.15 -10.13 2.71
CA LYS A 119 4.78 -10.75 1.55
C LYS A 119 5.28 -9.72 0.54
N ARG A 120 4.47 -8.71 0.26
CA ARG A 120 4.74 -7.71 -0.77
C ARG A 120 4.44 -6.29 -0.29
N ILE A 121 5.15 -5.33 -0.88
CA ILE A 121 4.91 -3.92 -0.62
C ILE A 121 4.85 -3.13 -1.93
N THR A 122 3.95 -2.17 -1.98
CA THR A 122 3.87 -1.18 -3.05
C THR A 122 4.14 0.19 -2.44
N VAL A 123 5.14 0.89 -2.97
CA VAL A 123 5.51 2.23 -2.53
C VAL A 123 5.10 3.24 -3.60
N SER A 124 4.37 4.27 -3.22
CA SER A 124 4.02 5.38 -4.11
C SER A 124 5.21 6.35 -4.19
N LEU A 125 5.83 6.43 -5.37
CA LEU A 125 6.94 7.34 -5.64
C LEU A 125 6.70 8.05 -6.98
N PRO A 126 6.01 9.19 -6.98
CA PRO A 126 5.61 9.87 -8.21
C PRO A 126 6.73 10.63 -8.92
N SER A 127 7.88 10.89 -8.28
CA SER A 127 9.00 11.61 -8.89
C SER A 127 10.32 11.23 -8.22
N LEU A 128 11.43 11.37 -8.95
CA LEU A 128 12.81 11.30 -8.44
C LEU A 128 13.42 12.67 -8.14
N ARG A 129 12.72 13.77 -8.46
CA ARG A 129 13.16 15.14 -8.18
C ARG A 129 12.48 15.66 -6.93
N ASP A 130 13.26 16.12 -5.95
CA ASP A 130 12.75 16.57 -4.64
C ASP A 130 11.66 17.65 -4.76
N GLU A 131 11.84 18.63 -5.64
CA GLU A 131 10.88 19.73 -5.84
C GLU A 131 9.55 19.23 -6.40
N VAL A 132 9.62 18.37 -7.42
CA VAL A 132 8.41 17.79 -8.06
C VAL A 132 7.72 16.83 -7.11
N PHE A 133 8.50 16.00 -6.42
CA PHE A 133 7.99 15.08 -5.41
C PHE A 133 7.22 15.85 -4.31
N SER A 134 7.87 16.83 -3.69
CA SER A 134 7.28 17.65 -2.61
C SER A 134 5.99 18.35 -3.07
N LYS A 135 6.00 18.90 -4.30
CA LYS A 135 4.81 19.53 -4.89
C LYS A 135 3.66 18.52 -5.09
N LEU A 136 3.97 17.31 -5.56
CA LEU A 136 2.96 16.26 -5.80
C LEU A 136 2.38 15.70 -4.53
N VAL A 137 3.19 15.54 -3.47
CA VAL A 137 2.77 14.93 -2.20
C VAL A 137 2.28 15.95 -1.16
N GLY A 138 2.36 17.26 -1.47
CA GLY A 138 1.91 18.34 -0.59
C GLY A 138 2.68 18.40 0.74
N ARG A 139 3.96 18.02 0.71
CA ARG A 139 4.82 18.02 1.89
C ARG A 139 6.28 18.14 1.46
N GLU A 140 7.05 18.93 2.17
CA GLU A 140 8.48 19.00 1.97
C GLU A 140 9.15 17.72 2.47
N VAL A 141 9.58 16.88 1.53
CA VAL A 141 10.24 15.59 1.78
C VAL A 141 11.26 15.34 0.69
N LYS A 142 12.45 14.91 1.08
CA LYS A 142 13.47 14.46 0.13
C LYS A 142 13.14 13.07 -0.40
N VAL A 143 13.29 12.88 -1.68
CA VAL A 143 13.12 11.58 -2.36
C VAL A 143 14.02 10.51 -1.75
N SER A 144 15.26 10.89 -1.36
CA SER A 144 16.20 9.99 -0.69
C SER A 144 15.61 9.30 0.53
N HIS A 145 14.76 9.99 1.30
CA HIS A 145 14.09 9.40 2.48
C HIS A 145 13.17 8.22 2.10
N ILE A 146 12.46 8.35 0.98
CA ILE A 146 11.60 7.27 0.48
C ILE A 146 12.43 6.13 -0.12
N LEU A 147 13.50 6.47 -0.85
CA LEU A 147 14.42 5.47 -1.43
C LEU A 147 15.09 4.62 -0.35
N GLU A 148 15.53 5.22 0.75
CA GLU A 148 16.07 4.49 1.91
C GLU A 148 15.05 3.49 2.49
N GLY A 149 13.76 3.84 2.50
CA GLY A 149 12.69 2.91 2.89
C GLY A 149 12.54 1.74 1.92
N ILE A 150 12.67 1.98 0.61
CA ILE A 150 12.64 0.94 -0.42
C ILE A 150 13.86 0.02 -0.28
N GLU A 151 15.06 0.58 -0.10
CA GLU A 151 16.29 -0.18 0.12
C GLU A 151 16.19 -1.06 1.37
N GLU A 152 15.67 -0.52 2.47
CA GLU A 152 15.47 -1.30 3.69
C GLU A 152 14.46 -2.43 3.49
N ALA A 153 13.37 -2.20 2.74
CA ALA A 153 12.40 -3.23 2.39
C ALA A 153 13.05 -4.39 1.60
N LEU A 154 13.93 -4.06 0.66
CA LEU A 154 14.72 -5.07 -0.09
C LEU A 154 15.69 -5.79 0.84
N ARG A 155 16.44 -5.05 1.68
CA ARG A 155 17.44 -5.59 2.61
C ARG A 155 16.86 -6.59 3.60
N VAL A 156 15.68 -6.33 4.14
CA VAL A 156 14.98 -7.26 5.05
C VAL A 156 14.30 -8.41 4.33
N GLY A 157 14.37 -8.47 3.00
CA GLY A 157 13.87 -9.56 2.20
C GLY A 157 12.34 -9.54 1.99
N LEU A 158 11.73 -8.36 1.94
CA LEU A 158 10.37 -8.25 1.42
C LEU A 158 10.40 -8.64 -0.06
N LYS A 159 9.64 -9.68 -0.40
CA LYS A 159 9.56 -10.15 -1.79
C LYS A 159 8.68 -9.18 -2.59
N LEU A 160 9.05 -8.93 -3.84
CA LEU A 160 8.27 -8.10 -4.75
C LEU A 160 7.97 -6.70 -4.20
N VAL A 161 9.02 -5.89 -4.09
CA VAL A 161 8.87 -4.45 -3.89
C VAL A 161 8.39 -3.83 -5.21
N LYS A 162 7.25 -3.17 -5.19
CA LYS A 162 6.71 -2.44 -6.34
C LYS A 162 6.77 -0.93 -6.06
N VAL A 163 7.21 -0.16 -7.03
CA VAL A 163 7.07 1.29 -7.05
C VAL A 163 5.91 1.65 -7.96
N ASN A 164 4.96 2.41 -7.43
CA ASN A 164 3.80 2.90 -8.16
C ASN A 164 3.97 4.38 -8.46
N VAL A 165 3.82 4.75 -9.73
CA VAL A 165 3.97 6.13 -10.22
C VAL A 165 2.62 6.65 -10.65
N CYS A 166 2.08 7.63 -9.91
CA CYS A 166 0.94 8.41 -10.38
C CYS A 166 1.44 9.48 -11.33
N VAL A 167 1.10 9.34 -12.62
CA VAL A 167 1.54 10.27 -13.67
C VAL A 167 0.60 11.45 -13.75
N VAL A 168 1.14 12.65 -13.54
CA VAL A 168 0.42 13.92 -13.65
C VAL A 168 1.03 14.74 -14.80
N ARG A 169 0.23 14.96 -15.86
CA ARG A 169 0.66 15.73 -17.03
C ARG A 169 1.11 17.14 -16.60
N GLY A 170 2.24 17.60 -17.12
CA GLY A 170 2.81 18.89 -16.79
C GLY A 170 3.66 18.93 -15.50
N LEU A 171 3.67 17.83 -14.71
CA LEU A 171 4.48 17.75 -13.49
C LEU A 171 5.58 16.68 -13.57
N ASN A 172 5.21 15.43 -13.77
CA ASN A 172 6.17 14.31 -13.73
C ASN A 172 6.11 13.37 -14.94
N HIS A 173 5.31 13.68 -15.96
CA HIS A 173 5.12 12.78 -17.10
C HIS A 173 6.40 12.55 -17.91
N GLU A 174 7.35 13.46 -17.86
CA GLU A 174 8.66 13.34 -18.51
C GLU A 174 9.62 12.42 -17.75
N GLU A 175 9.38 12.17 -16.45
CA GLU A 175 10.24 11.36 -15.59
C GLU A 175 9.99 9.84 -15.70
N ILE A 176 8.96 9.40 -16.41
CA ILE A 176 8.54 7.98 -16.43
C ILE A 176 9.69 7.06 -16.85
N VAL A 177 10.42 7.46 -17.89
CA VAL A 177 11.55 6.67 -18.42
C VAL A 177 12.71 6.68 -17.44
N ASP A 178 12.98 7.80 -16.78
CA ASP A 178 14.08 7.92 -15.83
C ASP A 178 13.80 7.13 -14.56
N ILE A 179 12.56 7.15 -14.07
CA ILE A 179 12.14 6.30 -12.94
C ILE A 179 12.31 4.82 -13.29
N ALA A 180 11.89 4.41 -14.48
CA ALA A 180 12.05 3.02 -14.92
C ALA A 180 13.52 2.61 -15.03
N LYS A 181 14.36 3.49 -15.56
CA LYS A 181 15.82 3.28 -15.66
C LYS A 181 16.48 3.21 -14.29
N PHE A 182 16.09 4.09 -13.37
CA PHE A 182 16.63 4.14 -12.01
C PHE A 182 16.45 2.80 -11.28
N PHE A 183 15.27 2.20 -11.36
CA PHE A 183 14.98 0.93 -10.68
C PHE A 183 15.39 -0.32 -11.47
N LYS A 184 15.91 -0.15 -12.70
CA LYS A 184 16.34 -1.29 -13.53
C LYS A 184 17.47 -2.07 -12.82
N GLY A 185 17.27 -3.36 -12.64
CA GLY A 185 18.25 -4.27 -12.00
C GLY A 185 18.24 -4.26 -10.48
N MET A 186 17.43 -3.42 -9.82
CA MET A 186 17.33 -3.37 -8.36
C MET A 186 16.34 -4.38 -7.76
N GLY A 187 15.71 -5.24 -8.54
CA GLY A 187 14.68 -6.17 -8.06
C GLY A 187 13.34 -5.48 -7.72
N VAL A 188 13.14 -4.27 -8.20
CA VAL A 188 11.93 -3.47 -8.01
C VAL A 188 11.08 -3.48 -9.27
N ILE A 189 9.78 -3.66 -9.12
CA ILE A 189 8.80 -3.56 -10.20
C ILE A 189 8.28 -2.13 -10.25
N VAL A 190 8.41 -1.47 -11.40
CA VAL A 190 7.82 -0.15 -11.63
C VAL A 190 6.48 -0.30 -12.37
N GLY A 191 5.46 0.39 -11.89
CA GLY A 191 4.15 0.38 -12.52
C GLY A 191 3.32 1.62 -12.15
N ARG A 192 2.15 1.73 -12.74
CA ARG A 192 1.15 2.75 -12.46
C ARG A 192 -0.06 2.14 -11.74
#